data_7fe49ab140ded20496878750ce130934
#
_entry.id   7fe49ab140ded20496878750ce130934
#
_cell.length_a   1.000
_cell.length_b   1.000
_cell.length_c   1.000
_cell.angle_alpha   90.00
_cell.angle_beta   90.00
_cell.angle_gamma   90.00
#
_symmetry.space_group_name_H-M   'P 1'
#
loop_
_entity.id
_entity.type
_entity.pdbx_description
1 polymer ?
#
loop_
_entity_poly.entity_id
_entity_poly.type
_entity_poly.pdbx_seq_one_letter_code
_entity_poly.pdbx_strand_id
1 'polypeptide(L)'
;AFYRAAKKADSDLSQYADVDSCAKLWLINELGKNWDSGVSSVYFVYKQDSDGNYKFFGSPVWDYDNALGNAAGSAWDLQNFGVKDYTQYSGWWCRFKDRQKRSQNSSNIINNISRNTQVNKAAVNI
;
A
#
# COMPACT_ATOMS: atom_id res chain seq x y z
N ALA A 1 10.54 14.18 0.46
CA ALA A 1 10.78 13.87 -0.97
C ALA A 1 10.02 12.62 -1.41
N PHE A 2 10.28 11.43 -0.83
CA PHE A 2 9.63 10.14 -1.16
C PHE A 2 8.10 10.24 -1.21
N TYR A 3 7.48 10.73 -0.15
CA TYR A 3 6.03 10.83 -0.05
C TYR A 3 5.39 11.72 -1.14
N ARG A 4 6.06 12.80 -1.51
CA ARG A 4 5.60 13.67 -2.61
C ARG A 4 5.78 13.01 -3.97
N ALA A 5 6.85 12.26 -4.16
CA ALA A 5 7.08 11.50 -5.38
C ALA A 5 6.01 10.40 -5.53
N ALA A 6 5.73 9.64 -4.47
CA ALA A 6 4.74 8.58 -4.50
C ALA A 6 3.32 9.04 -4.89
N LYS A 7 2.98 10.31 -4.65
CA LYS A 7 1.68 10.88 -5.08
C LYS A 7 1.53 11.06 -6.59
N LYS A 8 2.63 11.04 -7.33
CA LYS A 8 2.64 11.25 -8.78
C LYS A 8 2.87 9.92 -9.48
N ALA A 9 1.90 9.49 -10.29
CA ALA A 9 1.96 8.21 -10.98
C ALA A 9 3.21 8.05 -11.86
N ASP A 10 3.64 9.10 -12.52
CA ASP A 10 4.74 9.09 -13.48
C ASP A 10 6.07 9.60 -12.90
N SER A 11 6.16 9.75 -11.58
CA SER A 11 7.42 10.17 -10.95
C SER A 11 8.46 9.06 -11.02
N ASP A 12 9.73 9.45 -11.09
CA ASP A 12 10.84 8.52 -10.90
C ASP A 12 10.99 8.21 -9.41
N LEU A 13 10.25 7.19 -8.96
CA LEU A 13 10.23 6.77 -7.57
C LEU A 13 11.56 6.10 -7.16
N SER A 14 12.29 5.52 -8.12
CA SER A 14 13.56 4.83 -7.88
C SER A 14 14.64 5.72 -7.26
N GLN A 15 14.52 7.04 -7.42
CA GLN A 15 15.41 8.01 -6.75
C GLN A 15 15.27 8.01 -5.22
N TYR A 16 14.13 7.57 -4.70
CA TYR A 16 13.80 7.68 -3.28
C TYR A 16 13.55 6.34 -2.61
N ALA A 17 13.15 5.33 -3.37
CA ALA A 17 12.72 4.05 -2.84
C ALA A 17 13.20 2.89 -3.69
N ASP A 18 13.34 1.73 -3.05
CA ASP A 18 13.48 0.46 -3.75
C ASP A 18 12.11 0.05 -4.33
N VAL A 19 12.01 0.12 -5.64
CA VAL A 19 10.75 -0.06 -6.37
C VAL A 19 10.23 -1.49 -6.22
N ASP A 20 11.12 -2.49 -6.22
CA ASP A 20 10.75 -3.89 -6.09
C ASP A 20 10.14 -4.18 -4.71
N SER A 21 10.76 -3.67 -3.64
CA SER A 21 10.21 -3.83 -2.30
C SER A 21 8.87 -3.10 -2.13
N CYS A 22 8.70 -1.95 -2.77
CA CYS A 22 7.43 -1.25 -2.80
C CYS A 22 6.35 -2.06 -3.52
N ALA A 23 6.68 -2.69 -4.64
CA ALA A 23 5.78 -3.56 -5.37
C ALA A 23 5.38 -4.80 -4.53
N LYS A 24 6.34 -5.44 -3.89
CA LYS A 24 6.10 -6.58 -2.99
C LYS A 24 5.22 -6.20 -1.81
N LEU A 25 5.50 -5.06 -1.18
CA LEU A 25 4.68 -4.56 -0.07
C LEU A 25 3.23 -4.29 -0.52
N TRP A 26 3.04 -3.68 -1.69
CA TRP A 26 1.70 -3.49 -2.23
C TRP A 26 1.01 -4.82 -2.52
N LEU A 27 1.67 -5.74 -3.23
CA LEU A 27 1.07 -7.01 -3.62
C LEU A 27 0.68 -7.88 -2.41
N ILE A 28 1.50 -7.92 -1.37
CA ILE A 28 1.14 -8.69 -0.16
C ILE A 28 -0.08 -8.09 0.57
N ASN A 29 -0.17 -6.77 0.62
CA ASN A 29 -1.36 -6.11 1.16
C ASN A 29 -2.59 -6.34 0.29
N GLU A 30 -2.42 -6.38 -1.03
CA GLU A 30 -3.49 -6.68 -1.98
C GLU A 30 -3.97 -8.12 -1.87
N LEU A 31 -3.03 -9.07 -1.79
CA LEU A 31 -3.32 -10.51 -1.63
C LEU A 31 -4.06 -10.78 -0.31
N GLY A 32 -3.55 -10.24 0.76
CA GLY A 32 -4.14 -10.41 2.09
C GLY A 32 -5.42 -9.63 2.33
N LYS A 33 -5.80 -8.73 1.40
CA LYS A 33 -6.91 -7.80 1.63
C LYS A 33 -6.81 -7.12 2.99
N ASN A 34 -5.59 -6.71 3.35
CA ASN A 34 -5.32 -6.08 4.63
C ASN A 34 -5.95 -4.70 4.69
N TRP A 35 -7.04 -4.58 5.46
CA TRP A 35 -7.77 -3.32 5.50
C TRP A 35 -7.00 -2.20 6.19
N ASP A 36 -6.12 -2.54 7.12
CA ASP A 36 -5.26 -1.58 7.80
C ASP A 36 -4.24 -0.92 6.87
N SER A 37 -3.91 -1.55 5.75
CA SER A 37 -2.95 -1.01 4.79
C SER A 37 -3.28 0.40 4.26
N GLY A 38 -4.53 0.79 4.38
CA GLY A 38 -5.00 2.12 3.99
C GLY A 38 -5.07 3.13 5.13
N VAL A 39 -4.92 2.69 6.36
CA VAL A 39 -5.18 3.49 7.56
C VAL A 39 -3.93 3.60 8.43
N SER A 40 -3.30 2.48 8.73
CA SER A 40 -2.16 2.37 9.65
C SER A 40 -1.26 1.20 9.27
N SER A 41 -0.34 0.84 10.15
CA SER A 41 0.42 -0.43 10.10
C SER A 41 1.21 -0.66 8.80
N VAL A 42 1.61 0.42 8.12
CA VAL A 42 2.46 0.38 6.93
C VAL A 42 3.79 1.07 7.23
N TYR A 43 4.86 0.32 7.06
CA TYR A 43 6.20 0.77 7.41
C TYR A 43 7.15 0.72 6.22
N PHE A 44 8.14 1.60 6.27
CA PHE A 44 9.27 1.63 5.34
C PHE A 44 10.55 1.72 6.14
N VAL A 45 11.55 0.96 5.72
CA VAL A 45 12.90 1.04 6.28
C VAL A 45 13.74 1.95 5.40
N TYR A 46 14.40 2.94 6.00
CA TYR A 46 15.35 3.80 5.31
C TYR A 46 16.76 3.28 5.52
N LYS A 47 17.37 2.76 4.48
CA LYS A 47 18.71 2.16 4.51
C LYS A 47 19.43 2.32 3.18
N GLN A 48 20.72 1.98 3.16
CA GLN A 48 21.49 1.92 1.91
C GLN A 48 21.07 0.72 1.06
N ASP A 49 21.02 0.94 -0.25
CA ASP A 49 20.95 -0.10 -1.26
C ASP A 49 22.34 -0.71 -1.54
N SER A 50 22.43 -1.62 -2.51
CA SER A 50 23.69 -2.26 -2.93
C SER A 50 24.73 -1.27 -3.47
N ASP A 51 24.28 -0.14 -3.98
CA ASP A 51 25.14 0.90 -4.56
C ASP A 51 25.54 1.98 -3.55
N GLY A 52 25.11 1.82 -2.29
CA GLY A 52 25.41 2.75 -1.19
C GLY A 52 24.47 3.95 -1.10
N ASN A 53 23.41 4.00 -1.91
CA ASN A 53 22.45 5.08 -1.88
C ASN A 53 21.37 4.82 -0.82
N TYR A 54 21.01 5.82 -0.04
CA TYR A 54 19.94 5.71 0.92
C TYR A 54 18.57 5.76 0.24
N LYS A 55 17.77 4.73 0.48
CA LYS A 55 16.42 4.59 -0.07
C LYS A 55 15.42 4.05 0.97
N PHE A 56 14.16 4.30 0.72
CA PHE A 56 13.06 3.67 1.44
C PHE A 56 12.76 2.29 0.85
N PHE A 57 12.71 1.29 1.70
CA PHE A 57 12.31 -0.08 1.36
C PHE A 57 10.95 -0.38 1.98
N GLY A 58 10.04 -0.94 1.20
CA GLY A 58 8.75 -1.43 1.68
C GLY A 58 8.96 -2.65 2.58
N SER A 59 8.93 -2.46 3.89
CA SER A 59 9.18 -3.51 4.88
C SER A 59 9.03 -2.94 6.30
N PRO A 60 8.76 -3.78 7.30
CA PRO A 60 8.34 -5.19 7.24
C PRO A 60 6.86 -5.34 6.86
N VAL A 61 6.46 -6.57 6.58
CA VAL A 61 5.05 -6.97 6.65
C VAL A 61 4.67 -7.00 8.12
N TRP A 62 3.66 -6.22 8.50
CA TRP A 62 3.36 -5.97 9.90
C TRP A 62 1.85 -5.89 10.12
N ASP A 63 1.40 -6.45 11.25
CA ASP A 63 0.04 -6.27 11.77
C ASP A 63 -1.05 -6.75 10.78
N TYR A 64 -0.98 -8.02 10.42
CA TYR A 64 -1.91 -8.66 9.46
C TYR A 64 -3.05 -9.41 10.14
N ASP A 65 -3.34 -9.10 11.39
CA ASP A 65 -4.46 -9.68 12.13
C ASP A 65 -5.82 -9.34 11.48
N ASN A 66 -5.90 -8.20 10.81
CA ASN A 66 -7.09 -7.77 10.05
C ASN A 66 -7.04 -8.10 8.55
N ALA A 67 -6.21 -9.07 8.15
CA ALA A 67 -6.12 -9.54 6.78
C ALA A 67 -6.92 -10.83 6.57
N LEU A 68 -7.02 -11.28 5.31
CA LEU A 68 -7.63 -12.55 4.91
C LEU A 68 -9.09 -12.73 5.41
N GLY A 69 -9.82 -11.63 5.49
CA GLY A 69 -11.22 -11.64 5.94
C GLY A 69 -11.38 -11.60 7.46
N ASN A 70 -10.30 -11.58 8.23
CA ASN A 70 -10.35 -11.46 9.69
C ASN A 70 -10.33 -9.99 10.13
N ALA A 71 -11.24 -9.19 9.59
CA ALA A 71 -11.39 -7.83 10.10
C ALA A 71 -11.97 -7.88 11.51
N ALA A 72 -11.17 -7.55 12.49
CA ALA A 72 -11.57 -7.51 13.90
C ALA A 72 -12.52 -6.34 14.21
N GLY A 73 -12.76 -5.49 13.24
CA GLY A 73 -13.65 -4.35 13.38
C GLY A 73 -15.10 -4.79 13.57
N SER A 74 -15.81 -4.10 14.41
CA SER A 74 -17.25 -4.18 14.47
C SER A 74 -17.84 -3.76 13.11
N ALA A 75 -19.09 -4.16 12.84
CA ALA A 75 -19.82 -3.66 11.67
C ALA A 75 -19.83 -2.13 11.60
N TRP A 76 -19.66 -1.47 12.73
CA TRP A 76 -19.49 -0.04 12.86
C TRP A 76 -18.22 0.49 12.20
N ASP A 77 -17.08 -0.17 12.43
CA ASP A 77 -15.80 0.24 11.83
C ASP A 77 -15.84 0.08 10.31
N LEU A 78 -16.39 -1.03 9.83
CA LEU A 78 -16.52 -1.29 8.41
C LEU A 78 -17.42 -0.26 7.72
N GLN A 79 -18.53 0.13 8.36
CA GLN A 79 -19.40 1.17 7.85
C GLN A 79 -18.75 2.54 7.85
N ASN A 80 -18.00 2.88 8.91
CA ASN A 80 -17.31 4.17 9.01
C ASN A 80 -16.18 4.31 8.02
N PHE A 81 -15.49 3.22 7.68
CA PHE A 81 -14.44 3.21 6.67
C PHE A 81 -14.97 2.99 5.24
N GLY A 82 -16.29 2.85 5.07
CA GLY A 82 -16.91 2.69 3.77
C GLY A 82 -16.61 1.35 3.11
N VAL A 83 -16.13 0.37 3.86
CA VAL A 83 -15.91 -0.98 3.39
C VAL A 83 -17.24 -1.72 3.46
N LYS A 84 -17.92 -1.85 2.34
CA LYS A 84 -19.21 -2.55 2.29
C LYS A 84 -19.07 -4.06 2.48
N ASP A 85 -17.98 -4.61 2.03
CA ASP A 85 -17.71 -6.03 2.13
C ASP A 85 -16.21 -6.30 1.95
N TYR A 86 -15.51 -6.54 3.04
CA TYR A 86 -14.08 -6.86 3.06
C TYR A 86 -13.82 -8.33 2.69
N THR A 87 -14.86 -9.13 2.54
CA THR A 87 -14.76 -10.51 2.06
C THR A 87 -14.79 -10.60 0.54
N GLN A 88 -14.97 -9.50 -0.16
CA GLN A 88 -14.96 -9.49 -1.62
C GLN A 88 -13.55 -9.77 -2.14
N TYR A 89 -13.41 -10.88 -2.83
CA TYR A 89 -12.16 -11.31 -3.45
C TYR A 89 -11.88 -10.64 -4.79
N SER A 90 -12.84 -9.96 -5.36
CA SER A 90 -12.72 -9.31 -6.66
C SER A 90 -12.27 -7.87 -6.55
N GLY A 91 -11.48 -7.43 -7.52
CA GLY A 91 -10.99 -6.05 -7.63
C GLY A 91 -9.78 -5.76 -6.75
N TRP A 92 -9.28 -4.55 -6.90
CA TRP A 92 -8.09 -4.07 -6.20
C TRP A 92 -8.45 -3.52 -4.82
N TRP A 93 -7.85 -4.06 -3.79
CA TRP A 93 -8.08 -3.62 -2.41
C TRP A 93 -7.38 -2.30 -2.09
N CYS A 94 -6.13 -2.16 -2.49
CA CYS A 94 -5.33 -0.99 -2.18
C CYS A 94 -5.55 0.22 -3.11
N ARG A 95 -6.21 0.02 -4.25
CA ARG A 95 -6.49 1.07 -5.26
C ARG A 95 -7.89 1.65 -5.14
N PHE A 96 -8.35 1.89 -3.96
CA PHE A 96 -9.70 2.45 -3.80
C PHE A 96 -9.79 3.89 -4.26
N LYS A 97 -10.50 4.16 -5.33
CA LYS A 97 -10.94 5.51 -5.66
C LYS A 97 -12.18 5.93 -4.88
N ASP A 98 -13.06 4.99 -4.61
CA ASP A 98 -14.43 5.32 -4.20
C ASP A 98 -14.90 4.67 -2.90
N ARG A 99 -14.13 3.75 -2.32
CA ARG A 99 -14.59 2.96 -1.18
C ARG A 99 -14.28 3.52 0.19
N GLN A 100 -13.33 4.40 0.26
CA GLN A 100 -12.91 4.95 1.55
C GLN A 100 -12.89 6.47 1.49
N LYS A 101 -14.05 7.08 1.56
CA LYS A 101 -14.13 8.55 1.61
C LYS A 101 -13.33 9.19 2.74
N ARG A 102 -12.90 8.43 3.75
CA ARG A 102 -12.10 8.90 4.88
C ARG A 102 -10.62 8.52 4.81
N SER A 103 -10.27 7.36 4.27
CA SER A 103 -8.88 6.99 4.02
C SER A 103 -8.41 7.36 2.62
N GLN A 104 -9.24 8.01 1.87
CA GLN A 104 -8.85 8.75 0.66
C GLN A 104 -7.91 9.88 0.97
N ASN A 105 -7.27 9.79 2.07
CA ASN A 105 -6.20 10.70 2.20
C ASN A 105 -5.27 10.39 1.05
N SER A 106 -5.08 11.45 0.30
CA SER A 106 -3.91 11.64 -0.54
C SER A 106 -2.61 11.26 0.20
N SER A 107 -2.71 10.82 1.43
CA SER A 107 -1.68 10.34 2.35
C SER A 107 -1.54 8.83 2.42
N ASN A 108 -2.47 8.05 1.90
CA ASN A 108 -2.32 6.59 1.88
C ASN A 108 -1.18 6.19 0.95
N ILE A 109 -0.05 5.85 1.56
CA ILE A 109 1.17 5.57 0.83
C ILE A 109 1.05 4.32 -0.04
N ILE A 110 0.35 3.27 0.39
CA ILE A 110 0.14 2.05 -0.39
C ILE A 110 -0.69 2.35 -1.64
N ASN A 111 -1.77 3.11 -1.50
CA ASN A 111 -2.56 3.53 -2.66
C ASN A 111 -1.71 4.36 -3.64
N ASN A 112 -0.88 5.24 -3.14
CA ASN A 112 -0.01 6.08 -3.97
C ASN A 112 1.04 5.25 -4.71
N ILE A 113 1.79 4.40 -4.03
CA ILE A 113 2.81 3.55 -4.68
C ILE A 113 2.19 2.58 -5.67
N SER A 114 1.00 2.04 -5.38
CA SER A 114 0.30 1.12 -6.29
C SER A 114 -0.08 1.74 -7.63
N ARG A 115 -0.08 3.04 -7.73
CA ARG A 115 -0.38 3.79 -8.98
C ARG A 115 0.86 4.23 -9.73
N ASN A 116 2.03 4.16 -9.10
CA ASN A 116 3.27 4.57 -9.74
C ASN A 116 3.63 3.61 -10.88
N THR A 117 4.00 4.15 -12.02
CA THR A 117 4.29 3.38 -13.23
C THR A 117 5.45 2.40 -13.04
N GLN A 118 6.50 2.80 -12.32
CA GLN A 118 7.65 1.92 -12.04
C GLN A 118 7.24 0.76 -11.13
N VAL A 119 6.47 1.02 -10.08
CA VAL A 119 5.96 -0.01 -9.16
C VAL A 119 5.04 -0.99 -9.89
N ASN A 120 4.18 -0.51 -10.79
CA ASN A 120 3.33 -1.39 -11.60
C ASN A 120 4.15 -2.30 -12.53
N LYS A 121 5.19 -1.77 -13.16
CA LYS A 121 6.09 -2.60 -13.99
C LYS A 121 6.82 -3.65 -13.17
N ALA A 122 7.32 -3.30 -11.99
CA ALA A 122 7.97 -4.24 -11.09
C ALA A 122 6.99 -5.35 -10.64
N ALA A 123 5.77 -4.99 -10.28
CA ALA A 123 4.75 -5.94 -9.83
C ALA A 123 4.42 -7.02 -10.86
N VAL A 124 4.45 -6.70 -12.16
CA VAL A 124 4.20 -7.69 -13.23
C VAL A 124 5.28 -8.76 -13.27
N ASN A 125 6.48 -8.49 -12.78
CA ASN A 125 7.62 -9.39 -12.81
C ASN A 125 7.81 -10.20 -11.51
N ILE A 126 6.94 -10.03 -10.56
CA ILE A 126 6.94 -10.78 -9.29
C ILE A 126 6.12 -12.07 -9.45
#